data_3854c11682ae4af939f208d2ceedff39
#
_entry.id   3854c11682ae4af939f208d2ceedff39
#
_cell.length_a   1.000
_cell.length_b   1.000
_cell.length_c   1.000
_cell.angle_alpha   90.00
_cell.angle_beta   90.00
_cell.angle_gamma   90.00
#
_symmetry.space_group_name_H-M   'P 1'
#
loop_
_entity.id
_entity.type
_entity.pdbx_description
1 polymer ?
#
loop_
_entity_poly.entity_id
_entity_poly.type
_entity_poly.pdbx_seq_one_letter_code
_entity_poly.pdbx_strand_id
1 'polypeptide(L)'
;MGDADAIIAQTDPQDVHHEKATAVSGVLKNKDAQVIYPVTAVLEAATHMQRVLNSTASAYETAVVFSNPNIQITEVNQDTLKNALNYFSPKTSKKNTLFDCIVAVVAEENKADAIFSFDKFYKGKGFKLASEL
;
A
#
# COMPACT_ATOMS: atom_id res chain seq x y z
N MET A 1 -2.42 3.89 6.42
CA MET A 1 -2.85 3.34 5.10
C MET A 1 -1.70 2.59 4.48
N GLY A 2 -1.90 1.33 4.09
CA GLY A 2 -0.83 0.51 3.51
C GLY A 2 -0.88 0.47 1.99
N ASP A 3 0.30 0.53 1.36
CA ASP A 3 0.49 0.43 -0.08
C ASP A 3 1.03 -0.95 -0.48
N ALA A 4 1.01 -1.26 -1.76
CA ALA A 4 1.47 -2.52 -2.31
C ALA A 4 2.96 -2.78 -2.03
N ASP A 5 3.81 -1.77 -2.11
CA ASP A 5 5.24 -1.92 -1.84
C ASP A 5 5.52 -2.36 -0.41
N ALA A 6 4.72 -1.89 0.55
CA ALA A 6 4.82 -2.34 1.94
C ALA A 6 4.40 -3.81 2.10
N ILE A 7 3.36 -4.25 1.38
CA ILE A 7 2.94 -5.66 1.39
C ILE A 7 4.06 -6.54 0.84
N ILE A 8 4.61 -6.17 -0.32
CA ILE A 8 5.69 -6.91 -0.99
C ILE A 8 6.92 -6.97 -0.09
N ALA A 9 7.34 -5.83 0.45
CA ALA A 9 8.53 -5.75 1.29
C ALA A 9 8.42 -6.57 2.58
N GLN A 10 7.24 -6.67 3.18
CA GLN A 10 7.00 -7.50 4.35
C GLN A 10 7.03 -9.00 4.01
N THR A 11 6.61 -9.35 2.81
CA THR A 11 6.41 -10.74 2.38
C THR A 11 7.67 -11.35 1.76
N ASP A 12 8.43 -10.56 0.99
CA ASP A 12 9.60 -11.02 0.25
C ASP A 12 10.90 -10.66 0.99
N PRO A 13 11.62 -11.66 1.57
CA PRO A 13 12.89 -11.43 2.25
C PRO A 13 13.99 -10.87 1.32
N GLN A 14 13.86 -11.02 0.01
CA GLN A 14 14.80 -10.50 -0.96
C GLN A 14 14.52 -9.05 -1.38
N ASP A 15 13.38 -8.50 -0.96
CA ASP A 15 13.05 -7.11 -1.26
C ASP A 15 14.03 -6.16 -0.59
N VAL A 16 14.48 -5.14 -1.33
CA VAL A 16 15.43 -4.14 -0.84
C VAL A 16 14.93 -3.41 0.42
N HIS A 17 13.64 -3.31 0.61
CA HIS A 17 13.01 -2.67 1.76
C HIS A 17 12.56 -3.63 2.85
N HIS A 18 12.87 -4.93 2.75
CA HIS A 18 12.37 -5.93 3.68
C HIS A 18 12.70 -5.62 5.15
N GLU A 19 13.96 -5.33 5.45
CA GLU A 19 14.38 -5.02 6.83
C GLU A 19 13.68 -3.78 7.37
N LYS A 20 13.59 -2.75 6.54
CA LYS A 20 12.90 -1.49 6.90
C LYS A 20 11.40 -1.71 7.12
N ALA A 21 10.76 -2.49 6.26
CA ALA A 21 9.34 -2.83 6.40
C ALA A 21 9.08 -3.59 7.70
N THR A 22 9.93 -4.55 8.03
CA THR A 22 9.83 -5.32 9.28
C THR A 22 9.97 -4.41 10.50
N ALA A 23 10.94 -3.49 10.47
CA ALA A 23 11.13 -2.52 11.56
C ALA A 23 9.92 -1.60 11.72
N VAL A 24 9.38 -1.07 10.61
CA VAL A 24 8.17 -0.21 10.63
C VAL A 24 6.98 -0.98 11.18
N SER A 25 6.76 -2.22 10.74
CA SER A 25 5.69 -3.08 11.26
C SER A 25 5.79 -3.26 12.77
N GLY A 26 7.00 -3.47 13.29
CA GLY A 26 7.24 -3.57 14.73
C GLY A 26 6.86 -2.29 15.48
N VAL A 27 7.23 -1.14 14.96
CA VAL A 27 6.86 0.17 15.55
C VAL A 27 5.34 0.35 15.55
N LEU A 28 4.68 0.05 14.43
CA LEU A 28 3.23 0.18 14.32
C LEU A 28 2.51 -0.75 15.31
N LYS A 29 2.98 -1.98 15.44
CA LYS A 29 2.44 -2.94 16.41
C LYS A 29 2.58 -2.44 17.85
N ASN A 30 3.74 -1.91 18.21
CA ASN A 30 3.98 -1.39 19.55
C ASN A 30 3.13 -0.14 19.88
N LYS A 31 2.67 0.55 18.87
CA LYS A 31 1.77 1.72 19.01
C LYS A 31 0.30 1.36 18.93
N ASP A 32 -0.05 0.08 18.83
CA ASP A 32 -1.41 -0.39 18.54
C ASP A 32 -2.00 0.30 17.29
N ALA A 33 -1.16 0.63 16.35
CA ALA A 33 -1.58 1.26 15.11
C ALA A 33 -2.35 0.28 14.23
N GLN A 34 -3.44 0.76 13.68
CA GLN A 34 -4.26 0.00 12.76
C GLN A 34 -3.81 0.29 11.33
N VAL A 35 -3.49 -0.75 10.57
CA VAL A 35 -3.13 -0.61 9.16
C VAL A 35 -4.32 -1.03 8.30
N ILE A 36 -4.77 -0.13 7.45
CA ILE A 36 -5.87 -0.35 6.50
C ILE A 36 -5.26 -0.38 5.10
N TYR A 37 -5.67 -1.34 4.29
CA TYR A 37 -5.19 -1.49 2.91
C TYR A 37 -6.33 -1.27 1.92
N PRO A 38 -6.14 -0.45 0.87
CA PRO A 38 -7.07 -0.45 -0.24
C PRO A 38 -7.06 -1.82 -0.92
N VAL A 39 -8.20 -2.32 -1.33
CA VAL A 39 -8.26 -3.61 -2.05
C VAL A 39 -7.35 -3.61 -3.28
N THR A 40 -7.21 -2.48 -3.95
CA THR A 40 -6.33 -2.33 -5.12
C THR A 40 -4.85 -2.53 -4.78
N ALA A 41 -4.40 -2.11 -3.59
CA ALA A 41 -3.02 -2.33 -3.15
C ALA A 41 -2.74 -3.82 -2.96
N VAL A 42 -3.70 -4.58 -2.43
CA VAL A 42 -3.58 -6.03 -2.28
C VAL A 42 -3.50 -6.71 -3.65
N LEU A 43 -4.36 -6.31 -4.60
CA LEU A 43 -4.36 -6.86 -5.96
C LEU A 43 -3.07 -6.54 -6.70
N GLU A 44 -2.56 -5.31 -6.55
CA GLU A 44 -1.30 -4.89 -7.15
C GLU A 44 -0.13 -5.72 -6.59
N ALA A 45 -0.05 -5.89 -5.27
CA ALA A 45 0.99 -6.68 -4.62
C ALA A 45 0.96 -8.15 -5.09
N ALA A 46 -0.20 -8.77 -5.10
CA ALA A 46 -0.36 -10.15 -5.56
C ALA A 46 0.03 -10.30 -7.02
N THR A 47 -0.38 -9.37 -7.87
CA THR A 47 -0.01 -9.37 -9.30
C THR A 47 1.49 -9.23 -9.49
N HIS A 48 2.15 -8.36 -8.74
CA HIS A 48 3.60 -8.21 -8.76
C HIS A 48 4.32 -9.50 -8.35
N MET A 49 3.86 -10.15 -7.28
CA MET A 49 4.42 -11.43 -6.82
C MET A 49 4.32 -12.50 -7.91
N GLN A 50 3.17 -12.59 -8.58
CA GLN A 50 2.93 -13.59 -9.61
C GLN A 50 3.73 -13.31 -10.87
N ARG A 51 3.72 -12.07 -11.38
CA ARG A 51 4.26 -11.73 -12.69
C ARG A 51 5.73 -11.32 -12.67
N VAL A 52 6.14 -10.58 -11.66
CA VAL A 52 7.51 -10.05 -11.56
C VAL A 52 8.39 -10.99 -10.74
N LEU A 53 7.92 -11.44 -9.58
CA LEU A 53 8.66 -12.35 -8.72
C LEU A 53 8.48 -13.83 -9.12
N ASN A 54 7.67 -14.09 -10.12
CA ASN A 54 7.39 -15.42 -10.64
C ASN A 54 6.92 -16.41 -9.56
N SER A 55 6.11 -15.95 -8.63
CA SER A 55 5.60 -16.75 -7.52
C SER A 55 4.09 -16.67 -7.38
N THR A 56 3.38 -17.57 -8.08
CA THR A 56 1.94 -17.73 -7.90
C THR A 56 1.59 -18.17 -6.50
N ALA A 57 2.47 -18.96 -5.85
CA ALA A 57 2.29 -19.38 -4.45
C ALA A 57 2.24 -18.18 -3.50
N SER A 58 3.17 -17.22 -3.63
CA SER A 58 3.18 -16.00 -2.80
C SER A 58 1.95 -15.13 -3.06
N ALA A 59 1.53 -15.00 -4.31
CA ALA A 59 0.31 -14.28 -4.67
C ALA A 59 -0.94 -14.92 -4.03
N TYR A 60 -1.03 -16.24 -4.08
CA TYR A 60 -2.13 -16.99 -3.47
C TYR A 60 -2.15 -16.81 -1.95
N GLU A 61 -1.00 -16.96 -1.28
CA GLU A 61 -0.88 -16.76 0.16
C GLU A 61 -1.29 -15.35 0.57
N THR A 62 -0.89 -14.34 -0.20
CA THR A 62 -1.29 -12.95 0.02
C THR A 62 -2.80 -12.80 -0.06
N ALA A 63 -3.44 -13.37 -1.08
CA ALA A 63 -4.88 -13.35 -1.20
C ALA A 63 -5.58 -14.03 -0.01
N VAL A 64 -5.06 -15.15 0.46
CA VAL A 64 -5.58 -15.86 1.64
C VAL A 64 -5.46 -15.00 2.89
N VAL A 65 -4.30 -14.41 3.14
CA VAL A 65 -4.06 -13.54 4.30
C VAL A 65 -5.03 -12.36 4.32
N PHE A 66 -5.16 -11.66 3.21
CA PHE A 66 -6.02 -10.48 3.12
C PHE A 66 -7.52 -10.81 3.00
N SER A 67 -7.88 -12.08 2.85
CA SER A 67 -9.27 -12.54 2.97
C SER A 67 -9.70 -12.72 4.44
N ASN A 68 -8.78 -12.66 5.38
CA ASN A 68 -9.08 -12.74 6.80
C ASN A 68 -9.85 -11.50 7.25
N PRO A 69 -11.05 -11.63 7.84
CA PRO A 69 -11.86 -10.48 8.25
C PRO A 69 -11.24 -9.64 9.37
N ASN A 70 -10.20 -10.13 10.04
CA ASN A 70 -9.45 -9.37 11.04
C ASN A 70 -8.46 -8.37 10.42
N ILE A 71 -8.17 -8.50 9.13
CA ILE A 71 -7.34 -7.54 8.41
C ILE A 71 -8.26 -6.52 7.73
N GLN A 72 -7.98 -5.25 7.98
CA GLN A 72 -8.84 -4.20 7.44
C GLN A 72 -8.48 -3.88 5.99
N ILE A 73 -9.48 -4.02 5.13
CA ILE A 73 -9.43 -3.63 3.73
C ILE A 73 -10.48 -2.56 3.49
N THR A 74 -10.14 -1.52 2.76
CA THR A 74 -11.09 -0.51 2.30
C THR A 74 -11.45 -0.75 0.84
N GLU A 75 -12.73 -0.56 0.55
CA GLU A 75 -13.26 -0.67 -0.81
C GLU A 75 -12.76 0.45 -1.70
N VAL A 76 -12.64 0.15 -2.98
CA VAL A 76 -12.36 1.11 -4.05
C VAL A 76 -13.51 1.04 -5.04
N ASN A 77 -14.24 2.12 -5.16
CA ASN A 77 -15.39 2.20 -6.05
C ASN A 77 -15.19 3.33 -7.09
N GLN A 78 -16.24 3.61 -7.86
CA GLN A 78 -16.20 4.62 -8.91
C GLN A 78 -15.91 6.04 -8.36
N ASP A 79 -16.43 6.38 -7.19
CA ASP A 79 -16.16 7.67 -6.56
C ASP A 79 -14.69 7.77 -6.13
N THR A 80 -14.11 6.69 -5.62
CA THR A 80 -12.68 6.64 -5.31
C THR A 80 -11.85 6.89 -6.56
N LEU A 81 -12.20 6.23 -7.67
CA LEU A 81 -11.53 6.43 -8.95
C LEU A 81 -11.61 7.88 -9.41
N LYS A 82 -12.78 8.49 -9.33
CA LYS A 82 -12.99 9.90 -9.68
C LYS A 82 -12.12 10.81 -8.82
N ASN A 83 -12.08 10.58 -7.50
CA ASN A 83 -11.30 11.40 -6.58
C ASN A 83 -9.78 11.21 -6.76
N ALA A 84 -9.35 10.06 -7.27
CA ALA A 84 -7.94 9.82 -7.61
C ALA A 84 -7.42 10.80 -8.67
N LEU A 85 -8.30 11.36 -9.49
CA LEU A 85 -7.94 12.38 -10.49
C LEU A 85 -7.45 13.69 -9.86
N ASN A 86 -7.64 13.90 -8.56
CA ASN A 86 -7.03 15.02 -7.84
C ASN A 86 -5.52 14.87 -7.73
N TYR A 87 -5.01 13.64 -7.84
CA TYR A 87 -3.58 13.31 -7.76
C TYR A 87 -2.99 12.82 -9.07
N PHE A 88 -3.84 12.46 -10.03
CA PHE A 88 -3.44 11.86 -11.30
C PHE A 88 -3.84 12.77 -12.46
N SER A 89 -2.85 13.08 -13.32
CA SER A 89 -3.08 13.90 -14.53
C SER A 89 -2.26 13.33 -15.68
N PRO A 90 -2.48 13.81 -16.92
CA PRO A 90 -1.64 13.40 -18.06
C PRO A 90 -0.15 13.70 -17.88
N LYS A 91 0.21 14.54 -16.90
CA LYS A 91 1.61 14.91 -16.59
C LYS A 91 2.20 14.14 -15.42
N THR A 92 1.43 13.25 -14.80
CA THR A 92 1.92 12.43 -13.68
C THR A 92 3.09 11.56 -14.17
N SER A 93 4.14 11.45 -13.35
CA SER A 93 5.30 10.61 -13.66
C SER A 93 4.88 9.16 -13.89
N LYS A 94 5.47 8.51 -14.88
CA LYS A 94 5.24 7.09 -15.16
C LYS A 94 5.60 6.16 -13.98
N LYS A 95 6.39 6.66 -13.03
CA LYS A 95 6.75 5.90 -11.81
C LYS A 95 5.61 5.85 -10.81
N ASN A 96 4.65 6.77 -10.90
CA ASN A 96 3.52 6.88 -9.99
C ASN A 96 2.24 6.64 -10.77
N THR A 97 1.65 5.49 -10.52
CA THR A 97 0.50 5.01 -11.25
C THR A 97 -0.81 5.47 -10.62
N LEU A 98 -1.90 5.17 -11.29
CA LEU A 98 -3.24 5.39 -10.74
C LEU A 98 -3.44 4.62 -9.42
N PHE A 99 -2.78 3.47 -9.24
CA PHE A 99 -2.80 2.75 -7.97
C PHE A 99 -2.30 3.61 -6.80
N ASP A 100 -1.18 4.32 -6.99
CA ASP A 100 -0.62 5.20 -5.96
C ASP A 100 -1.58 6.35 -5.63
N CYS A 101 -2.24 6.89 -6.64
CA CYS A 101 -3.23 7.95 -6.47
C CYS A 101 -4.46 7.48 -5.70
N ILE A 102 -4.87 6.22 -5.90
CA ILE A 102 -5.96 5.60 -5.13
C ILE A 102 -5.55 5.45 -3.65
N VAL A 103 -4.33 5.02 -3.37
CA VAL A 103 -3.83 4.95 -1.99
C VAL A 103 -3.88 6.32 -1.33
N ALA A 104 -3.46 7.38 -2.03
CA ALA A 104 -3.51 8.75 -1.52
C ALA A 104 -4.96 9.18 -1.18
N VAL A 105 -5.90 8.91 -2.07
CA VAL A 105 -7.32 9.25 -1.86
C VAL A 105 -7.90 8.51 -0.65
N VAL A 106 -7.70 7.21 -0.55
CA VAL A 106 -8.27 6.45 0.58
C VAL A 106 -7.58 6.79 1.90
N ALA A 107 -6.29 7.18 1.86
CA ALA A 107 -5.60 7.70 3.04
C ALA A 107 -6.24 9.00 3.53
N GLU A 108 -6.54 9.92 2.61
CA GLU A 108 -7.22 11.17 2.93
C GLU A 108 -8.64 10.94 3.47
N GLU A 109 -9.43 10.12 2.79
CA GLU A 109 -10.81 9.79 3.17
C GLU A 109 -10.89 9.14 4.55
N ASN A 110 -9.91 8.29 4.90
CA ASN A 110 -9.84 7.62 6.19
C ASN A 110 -9.07 8.43 7.25
N LYS A 111 -8.63 9.65 6.93
CA LYS A 111 -7.83 10.50 7.81
C LYS A 111 -6.63 9.75 8.40
N ALA A 112 -5.93 9.01 7.54
CA ALA A 112 -4.79 8.22 7.96
C ALA A 112 -3.66 9.11 8.49
N ASP A 113 -3.05 8.72 9.59
CA ASP A 113 -1.92 9.45 10.18
C ASP A 113 -0.67 9.37 9.31
N ALA A 114 -0.52 8.28 8.56
CA ALA A 114 0.61 8.05 7.67
C ALA A 114 0.29 7.00 6.61
N ILE A 115 1.13 6.94 5.58
CA ILE A 115 1.08 5.88 4.56
C ILE A 115 2.27 4.94 4.78
N PHE A 116 2.00 3.66 4.87
CA PHE A 116 3.03 2.62 4.92
C PHE A 116 3.47 2.29 3.49
N SER A 117 4.46 3.00 3.04
CA SER A 117 5.08 2.89 1.72
C SER A 117 6.52 3.40 1.80
N PHE A 118 7.33 3.09 0.80
CA PHE A 118 8.69 3.58 0.63
C PHE A 118 8.79 4.59 -0.52
N ASP A 119 7.67 4.89 -1.17
CA ASP A 119 7.61 5.84 -2.27
C ASP A 119 7.50 7.28 -1.76
N LYS A 120 8.43 8.12 -2.19
CA LYS A 120 8.46 9.56 -1.84
C LYS A 120 7.31 10.35 -2.46
N PHE A 121 6.59 9.78 -3.42
CA PHE A 121 5.41 10.39 -4.04
C PHE A 121 4.43 10.91 -2.97
N TYR A 122 4.16 10.12 -1.96
CA TYR A 122 3.21 10.49 -0.91
C TYR A 122 3.68 11.69 -0.09
N LYS A 123 4.98 11.81 0.20
CA LYS A 123 5.53 12.99 0.87
C LYS A 123 5.32 14.25 0.03
N GLY A 124 5.52 14.14 -1.28
CA GLY A 124 5.26 15.23 -2.22
C GLY A 124 3.79 15.67 -2.29
N LYS A 125 2.88 14.81 -1.85
CA LYS A 125 1.44 15.11 -1.76
C LYS A 125 0.97 15.52 -0.36
N GLY A 126 1.90 15.68 0.58
CA GLY A 126 1.60 16.16 1.93
C GLY A 126 1.35 15.07 2.96
N PHE A 127 1.57 13.81 2.63
CA PHE A 127 1.40 12.70 3.57
C PHE A 127 2.71 12.39 4.30
N LYS A 128 2.61 11.93 5.54
CA LYS A 128 3.73 11.29 6.23
C LYS A 128 3.87 9.85 5.79
N LEU A 129 5.09 9.33 5.78
CA LEU A 129 5.33 7.90 5.66
C LEU A 129 5.35 7.25 7.05
N ALA A 130 4.93 5.98 7.13
CA ALA A 130 4.88 5.26 8.40
C ALA A 130 6.26 5.16 9.09
N SER A 131 7.34 5.21 8.33
CA SER A 131 8.71 5.25 8.87
C SER A 131 9.02 6.54 9.67
N GLU A 132 8.16 7.53 9.59
CA GLU A 132 8.31 8.83 10.31
C GLU A 132 7.48 8.87 11.60
N LEU A 133 6.77 7.81 11.93
CA LEU A 133 5.92 7.73 13.13
C LEU A 133 6.69 7.43 14.43
#